data_41efc3206458622b5983be92208050e3
#
_entry.id   41efc3206458622b5983be92208050e3
#
_cell.length_a   1.000
_cell.length_b   1.000
_cell.length_c   1.000
_cell.angle_alpha   90.00
_cell.angle_beta   90.00
_cell.angle_gamma   90.00
#
_symmetry.space_group_name_H-M   'P 1'
#
loop_
_entity.id
_entity.type
_entity.pdbx_description
1 polymer ?
#
loop_
_entity_poly.entity_id
_entity_poly.type
_entity_poly.pdbx_seq_one_letter_code
_entity_poly.pdbx_strand_id
1 'polypeptide(L)'
;MKGLLTSILTVLTITRLQAQPLPATPKLVVGLTIDQLRTDYLEAFSSLYGEKGFKRLWKEGKVFRNAEYNFSKVDRASAIAAIYTGTTPSMNGITANQWLDISTLRPINCVDDPAFMGNYTDESSSPALLLTSTIADELKIATRNKGLVYAIAPFRDAAIFAAGH
;
A
#
# COMPACT_ATOMS: atom_id res chain seq x y z
N MET A 1 -49.05 -7.04 29.86
CA MET A 1 -48.71 -5.69 29.37
C MET A 1 -47.23 -5.37 29.45
N LYS A 2 -46.48 -5.70 30.51
CA LYS A 2 -45.04 -5.42 30.61
C LYS A 2 -44.17 -6.14 29.54
N GLY A 3 -44.48 -7.41 29.22
CA GLY A 3 -43.74 -8.17 28.21
C GLY A 3 -43.92 -7.66 26.78
N LEU A 4 -45.12 -7.15 26.45
CA LEU A 4 -45.39 -6.61 25.11
C LEU A 4 -44.67 -5.28 24.87
N LEU A 5 -44.52 -4.44 25.88
CA LEU A 5 -43.77 -3.19 25.80
C LEU A 5 -42.27 -3.44 25.62
N THR A 6 -41.72 -4.46 26.29
CA THR A 6 -40.29 -4.82 26.17
C THR A 6 -39.97 -5.36 24.76
N SER A 7 -40.86 -6.20 24.22
CA SER A 7 -40.71 -6.72 22.85
C SER A 7 -40.76 -5.61 21.78
N ILE A 8 -41.66 -4.65 21.92
CA ILE A 8 -41.78 -3.50 21.01
C ILE A 8 -40.55 -2.61 21.11
N LEU A 9 -39.98 -2.39 22.29
CA LEU A 9 -38.79 -1.59 22.48
C LEU A 9 -37.55 -2.26 21.86
N THR A 10 -37.42 -3.59 21.94
CA THR A 10 -36.35 -4.37 21.35
C THR A 10 -36.42 -4.33 19.81
N VAL A 11 -37.60 -4.42 19.23
CA VAL A 11 -37.78 -4.33 17.76
C VAL A 11 -37.47 -2.92 17.26
N LEU A 12 -37.81 -1.86 17.99
CA LEU A 12 -37.49 -0.48 17.62
C LEU A 12 -35.96 -0.18 17.67
N THR A 13 -35.20 -0.87 18.53
CA THR A 13 -33.73 -0.69 18.58
C THR A 13 -33.00 -1.41 17.45
N ILE A 14 -33.53 -2.51 16.95
CA ILE A 14 -32.94 -3.27 15.84
C ILE A 14 -33.09 -2.53 14.51
N THR A 15 -34.13 -1.74 14.31
CA THR A 15 -34.38 -1.00 13.05
C THR A 15 -33.45 0.21 12.82
N ARG A 16 -32.57 0.54 13.78
CA ARG A 16 -31.65 1.67 13.66
C ARG A 16 -30.20 1.29 13.32
N LEU A 17 -29.93 0.00 13.04
CA LEU A 17 -28.65 -0.38 12.42
C LEU A 17 -28.69 -0.04 10.92
N GLN A 18 -28.72 1.23 10.61
CA GLN A 18 -28.41 1.67 9.24
C GLN A 18 -26.92 1.46 9.04
N ALA A 19 -26.56 0.47 8.23
CA ALA A 19 -25.21 0.36 7.72
C ALA A 19 -24.83 1.70 7.10
N GLN A 20 -23.78 2.34 7.61
CA GLN A 20 -23.26 3.54 6.98
C GLN A 20 -22.93 3.21 5.53
N PRO A 21 -23.38 4.02 4.56
CA PRO A 21 -23.05 3.76 3.18
C PRO A 21 -21.52 3.74 3.06
N LEU A 22 -20.99 2.64 2.55
CA LEU A 22 -19.55 2.55 2.25
C LEU A 22 -19.17 3.74 1.36
N PRO A 23 -18.07 4.42 1.66
CA PRO A 23 -17.61 5.50 0.80
C PRO A 23 -17.48 5.00 -0.63
N ALA A 24 -17.87 5.84 -1.59
CA ALA A 24 -17.80 5.47 -3.01
C ALA A 24 -16.34 5.11 -3.36
N THR A 25 -16.15 3.97 -4.00
CA THR A 25 -14.84 3.53 -4.48
C THR A 25 -14.27 4.58 -5.43
N PRO A 26 -12.99 5.00 -5.26
CA PRO A 26 -12.39 5.98 -6.13
C PRO A 26 -12.32 5.45 -7.58
N LYS A 27 -12.55 6.32 -8.55
CA LYS A 27 -12.47 5.97 -9.98
C LYS A 27 -11.04 5.83 -10.48
N LEU A 28 -10.11 6.52 -9.85
CA LEU A 28 -8.68 6.50 -10.17
C LEU A 28 -7.89 6.74 -8.89
N VAL A 29 -6.89 5.91 -8.67
CA VAL A 29 -5.86 6.09 -7.64
C VAL A 29 -4.52 6.16 -8.33
N VAL A 30 -3.74 7.20 -8.07
CA VAL A 30 -2.37 7.36 -8.59
C VAL A 30 -1.43 7.40 -7.41
N GLY A 31 -0.62 6.36 -7.26
CA GLY A 31 0.48 6.31 -6.30
C GLY A 31 1.78 6.77 -6.96
N LEU A 32 2.39 7.84 -6.46
CA LEU A 32 3.69 8.30 -6.92
C LEU A 32 4.68 8.24 -5.76
N THR A 33 5.63 7.31 -5.85
CA THR A 33 6.71 7.17 -4.88
C THR A 33 8.01 7.65 -5.49
N ILE A 34 8.66 8.60 -4.84
CA ILE A 34 9.95 9.16 -5.28
C ILE A 34 10.99 8.77 -4.23
N ASP A 35 11.86 7.83 -4.61
CA ASP A 35 12.95 7.38 -3.76
C ASP A 35 14.02 8.46 -3.58
N GLN A 36 14.62 8.52 -2.40
CA GLN A 36 15.68 9.47 -2.03
C GLN A 36 15.32 10.95 -2.12
N LEU A 37 14.04 11.30 -2.26
CA LEU A 37 13.61 12.70 -2.22
C LEU A 37 13.62 13.21 -0.77
N ARG A 38 14.60 14.01 -0.43
CA ARG A 38 14.71 14.63 0.90
C ARG A 38 13.66 15.73 1.06
N THR A 39 13.07 15.79 2.23
CA THR A 39 12.03 16.80 2.54
C THR A 39 12.58 18.22 2.45
N ASP A 40 13.81 18.46 2.90
CA ASP A 40 14.46 19.77 2.84
C ASP A 40 14.70 20.25 1.39
N TYR A 41 14.84 19.36 0.42
CA TYR A 41 14.92 19.76 -1.00
C TYR A 41 13.61 20.39 -1.48
N LEU A 42 12.47 19.87 -1.02
CA LEU A 42 11.18 20.45 -1.38
C LEU A 42 11.04 21.90 -0.90
N GLU A 43 11.58 22.21 0.26
CA GLU A 43 11.57 23.57 0.82
C GLU A 43 12.65 24.45 0.18
N ALA A 44 13.88 23.95 0.08
CA ALA A 44 15.02 24.72 -0.46
C ALA A 44 14.80 25.16 -1.91
N PHE A 45 14.19 24.32 -2.73
CA PHE A 45 13.94 24.61 -4.14
C PHE A 45 12.52 25.14 -4.43
N SER A 46 11.75 25.47 -3.40
CA SER A 46 10.35 25.90 -3.54
C SER A 46 10.17 27.14 -4.43
N SER A 47 11.14 28.05 -4.45
CA SER A 47 11.13 29.25 -5.31
C SER A 47 11.24 28.90 -6.81
N LEU A 48 11.81 27.75 -7.14
CA LEU A 48 12.00 27.30 -8.52
C LEU A 48 10.80 26.51 -9.05
N TYR A 49 9.87 26.11 -8.19
CA TYR A 49 8.70 25.35 -8.62
C TYR A 49 7.66 26.24 -9.27
N GLY A 50 7.10 25.76 -10.38
CA GLY A 50 5.91 26.36 -10.96
C GLY A 50 4.65 26.16 -10.08
N GLU A 51 3.58 26.84 -10.41
CA GLU A 51 2.31 26.77 -9.64
C GLU A 51 1.63 25.38 -9.68
N LYS A 52 1.99 24.55 -10.64
CA LYS A 52 1.56 23.15 -10.78
C LYS A 52 2.55 22.22 -10.05
N GLY A 53 2.22 20.95 -9.88
CA GLY A 53 3.09 19.97 -9.21
C GLY A 53 3.13 20.18 -7.71
N PHE A 54 4.31 20.30 -7.09
CA PHE A 54 4.47 20.35 -5.63
C PHE A 54 3.69 21.50 -4.97
N LYS A 55 3.72 22.71 -5.53
CA LYS A 55 2.95 23.84 -4.98
C LYS A 55 1.45 23.57 -4.98
N ARG A 56 0.93 22.98 -6.05
CA ARG A 56 -0.48 22.59 -6.11
C ARG A 56 -0.81 21.51 -5.08
N LEU A 57 0.03 20.47 -4.94
CA LEU A 57 -0.15 19.42 -3.94
C LEU A 57 -0.13 19.97 -2.51
N TRP A 58 0.74 20.92 -2.22
CA TRP A 58 0.76 21.58 -0.91
C TRP A 58 -0.47 22.42 -0.62
N LYS A 59 -0.98 23.11 -1.64
CA LYS A 59 -2.13 24.02 -1.49
C LYS A 59 -3.46 23.28 -1.42
N GLU A 60 -3.63 22.25 -2.22
CA GLU A 60 -4.91 21.55 -2.42
C GLU A 60 -4.96 20.20 -1.70
N GLY A 61 -3.83 19.62 -1.35
CA GLY A 61 -3.70 18.31 -0.74
C GLY A 61 -3.53 18.32 0.78
N LYS A 62 -3.46 17.13 1.37
CA LYS A 62 -3.11 16.95 2.78
C LYS A 62 -1.63 16.58 2.89
N VAL A 63 -0.86 17.37 3.61
CA VAL A 63 0.59 17.18 3.79
C VAL A 63 0.87 16.63 5.19
N PHE A 64 1.59 15.52 5.24
CA PHE A 64 2.11 14.94 6.48
C PHE A 64 3.60 15.28 6.59
N ARG A 65 3.96 16.18 7.49
CA ARG A 65 5.34 16.67 7.62
C ARG A 65 6.26 15.75 8.43
N ASN A 66 5.69 14.96 9.31
CA ASN A 66 6.41 14.10 10.26
C ASN A 66 6.07 12.62 10.03
N ALA A 67 6.11 12.20 8.77
CA ALA A 67 5.96 10.78 8.45
C ALA A 67 7.31 10.08 8.62
N GLU A 68 7.34 9.05 9.47
CA GLU A 68 8.55 8.29 9.79
C GLU A 68 8.28 6.80 9.72
N TYR A 69 9.30 6.04 9.37
CA TYR A 69 9.24 4.58 9.50
C TYR A 69 9.52 4.21 10.95
N ASN A 70 8.69 3.33 11.51
CA ASN A 70 8.80 2.86 12.89
C ASN A 70 9.63 1.57 13.02
N PHE A 71 10.57 1.34 12.11
CA PHE A 71 11.50 0.21 12.13
C PHE A 71 12.92 0.67 11.78
N SER A 72 13.93 -0.02 12.31
CA SER A 72 15.30 0.47 12.34
C SER A 72 16.07 0.29 11.04
N LYS A 73 15.81 -0.77 10.28
CA LYS A 73 16.51 -1.05 9.03
C LYS A 73 15.61 -0.76 7.84
N VAL A 74 15.76 0.44 7.29
CA VAL A 74 14.99 0.89 6.12
C VAL A 74 15.87 0.75 4.88
N ASP A 75 15.47 -0.11 3.96
CA ASP A 75 15.99 -0.16 2.59
C ASP A 75 14.84 0.04 1.58
N ARG A 76 15.13 -0.03 0.29
CA ARG A 76 14.10 0.21 -0.74
C ARG A 76 12.92 -0.75 -0.62
N ALA A 77 13.18 -2.07 -0.50
CA ALA A 77 12.11 -3.05 -0.48
C ALA A 77 11.23 -2.92 0.77
N SER A 78 11.86 -2.85 1.96
CA SER A 78 11.13 -2.70 3.21
C SER A 78 10.34 -1.39 3.29
N ALA A 79 10.91 -0.30 2.77
CA ALA A 79 10.24 1.00 2.71
C ALA A 79 9.01 0.97 1.79
N ILE A 80 9.16 0.46 0.57
CA ILE A 80 8.06 0.40 -0.40
C ILE A 80 6.97 -0.57 0.06
N ALA A 81 7.34 -1.75 0.56
CA ALA A 81 6.38 -2.68 1.15
C ALA A 81 5.59 -2.02 2.30
N ALA A 82 6.27 -1.29 3.19
CA ALA A 82 5.60 -0.57 4.28
C ALA A 82 4.64 0.52 3.79
N ILE A 83 5.00 1.28 2.74
CA ILE A 83 4.14 2.31 2.16
C ILE A 83 2.87 1.68 1.55
N TYR A 84 3.01 0.63 0.76
CA TYR A 84 1.87 0.06 0.03
C TYR A 84 1.00 -0.87 0.88
N THR A 85 1.53 -1.43 1.98
CA THR A 85 0.75 -2.27 2.92
C THR A 85 0.25 -1.52 4.15
N GLY A 86 0.86 -0.38 4.48
CA GLY A 86 0.59 0.34 5.74
C GLY A 86 1.09 -0.39 6.99
N THR A 87 1.98 -1.38 6.85
CA THR A 87 2.47 -2.23 7.94
C THR A 87 3.99 -2.27 8.02
N THR A 88 4.51 -2.77 9.14
CA THR A 88 5.97 -2.93 9.34
C THR A 88 6.49 -4.23 8.72
N PRO A 89 7.81 -4.35 8.49
CA PRO A 89 8.44 -5.58 8.02
C PRO A 89 8.11 -6.84 8.85
N SER A 90 7.91 -6.68 10.15
CA SER A 90 7.50 -7.79 11.03
C SER A 90 6.10 -8.32 10.73
N MET A 91 5.25 -7.52 10.09
CA MET A 91 3.89 -7.88 9.70
C MET A 91 3.81 -8.28 8.22
N ASN A 92 4.45 -7.50 7.34
CA ASN A 92 4.38 -7.75 5.90
C ASN A 92 5.43 -8.74 5.38
N GLY A 93 6.41 -9.16 6.21
CA GLY A 93 7.42 -10.15 5.85
C GLY A 93 8.63 -9.61 5.08
N ILE A 94 8.59 -8.38 4.57
CA ILE A 94 9.65 -7.81 3.73
C ILE A 94 10.65 -7.04 4.58
N THR A 95 11.71 -7.71 5.01
CA THR A 95 12.71 -7.15 5.93
C THR A 95 13.87 -6.43 5.23
N ALA A 96 14.13 -6.77 3.97
CA ALA A 96 15.22 -6.21 3.16
C ALA A 96 14.99 -6.51 1.68
N ASN A 97 15.84 -5.93 0.79
CA ASN A 97 15.87 -6.30 -0.63
C ASN A 97 16.27 -7.77 -0.84
N GLN A 98 17.13 -8.27 0.04
CA GLN A 98 17.66 -9.63 -0.03
C GLN A 98 18.01 -10.13 1.37
N TRP A 99 17.82 -11.41 1.63
CA TRP A 99 18.24 -12.08 2.86
C TRP A 99 18.69 -13.52 2.59
N LEU A 100 19.31 -14.12 3.61
CA LEU A 100 19.71 -15.52 3.55
C LEU A 100 18.49 -16.39 3.89
N ASP A 101 18.13 -17.29 2.99
CA ASP A 101 17.17 -18.36 3.30
C ASP A 101 17.87 -19.40 4.19
N ILE A 102 17.36 -19.57 5.38
CA ILE A 102 17.96 -20.46 6.40
C ILE A 102 17.89 -21.94 5.98
N SER A 103 16.88 -22.31 5.19
CA SER A 103 16.68 -23.69 4.76
C SER A 103 17.66 -24.11 3.67
N THR A 104 17.99 -23.22 2.76
CA THR A 104 18.85 -23.48 1.61
C THR A 104 20.27 -22.92 1.78
N LEU A 105 20.47 -22.04 2.76
CA LEU A 105 21.69 -21.24 2.97
C LEU A 105 22.09 -20.42 1.74
N ARG A 106 21.12 -20.01 0.95
CA ARG A 106 21.33 -19.17 -0.24
C ARG A 106 20.66 -17.82 -0.09
N PRO A 107 21.25 -16.75 -0.66
CA PRO A 107 20.58 -15.47 -0.71
C PRO A 107 19.36 -15.56 -1.63
N ILE A 108 18.23 -15.03 -1.18
CA ILE A 108 17.01 -14.84 -1.97
C ILE A 108 16.63 -13.38 -2.01
N ASN A 109 16.11 -12.92 -3.14
CA ASN A 109 15.54 -11.59 -3.24
C ASN A 109 14.10 -11.58 -2.72
N CYS A 110 13.65 -10.45 -2.19
CA CYS A 110 12.33 -10.28 -1.57
C CYS A 110 11.14 -10.56 -2.51
N VAL A 111 11.38 -10.68 -3.81
CA VAL A 111 10.34 -11.00 -4.82
C VAL A 111 10.70 -12.19 -5.69
N ASP A 112 11.76 -12.95 -5.34
CA ASP A 112 12.07 -14.16 -6.09
C ASP A 112 10.96 -15.21 -5.95
N ASP A 113 10.45 -15.66 -7.08
CA ASP A 113 9.46 -16.73 -7.15
C ASP A 113 9.62 -17.55 -8.42
N PRO A 114 10.25 -18.73 -8.35
CA PRO A 114 10.49 -19.58 -9.52
C PRO A 114 9.22 -20.13 -10.17
N ALA A 115 8.07 -20.03 -9.51
CA ALA A 115 6.78 -20.45 -10.08
C ALA A 115 6.19 -19.47 -11.09
N PHE A 116 6.67 -18.22 -11.10
CA PHE A 116 6.17 -17.15 -11.98
C PHE A 116 7.27 -16.66 -12.91
N MET A 117 7.04 -16.81 -14.20
CA MET A 117 7.96 -16.35 -15.23
C MET A 117 7.47 -15.03 -15.82
N GLY A 118 8.37 -14.07 -15.94
CA GLY A 118 8.06 -12.78 -16.57
C GLY A 118 7.94 -12.89 -18.09
N ASN A 119 7.22 -11.98 -18.72
CA ASN A 119 7.18 -11.86 -20.17
C ASN A 119 8.41 -11.09 -20.67
N TYR A 120 9.13 -11.65 -21.63
CA TYR A 120 10.32 -11.04 -22.24
C TYR A 120 11.48 -10.79 -21.24
N THR A 121 11.57 -11.59 -20.18
CA THR A 121 12.65 -11.53 -19.18
C THR A 121 12.89 -12.92 -18.61
N ASP A 122 14.12 -13.19 -18.18
CA ASP A 122 14.49 -14.41 -17.44
C ASP A 122 14.21 -14.28 -15.93
N GLU A 123 13.70 -13.13 -15.48
CA GLU A 123 13.38 -12.88 -14.10
C GLU A 123 12.07 -13.52 -13.70
N SER A 124 12.10 -14.32 -12.63
CA SER A 124 10.94 -14.96 -12.03
C SER A 124 10.61 -14.24 -10.72
N SER A 125 9.45 -13.61 -10.66
CA SER A 125 9.13 -12.75 -9.53
C SER A 125 7.64 -12.68 -9.26
N SER A 126 7.28 -12.64 -7.96
CA SER A 126 5.91 -12.43 -7.50
C SER A 126 5.89 -11.74 -6.13
N PRO A 127 4.72 -11.32 -5.63
CA PRO A 127 4.57 -10.84 -4.26
C PRO A 127 4.45 -11.97 -3.22
N ALA A 128 4.76 -13.23 -3.52
CA ALA A 128 4.51 -14.39 -2.66
C ALA A 128 5.10 -14.28 -1.24
N LEU A 129 6.18 -13.53 -1.06
CA LEU A 129 6.80 -13.29 0.25
C LEU A 129 6.16 -12.12 1.01
N LEU A 130 5.25 -11.36 0.37
CA LEU A 130 4.49 -10.30 1.01
C LEU A 130 3.29 -10.90 1.74
N LEU A 131 3.26 -10.81 3.07
CA LEU A 131 2.29 -11.50 3.92
C LEU A 131 1.00 -10.70 4.18
N THR A 132 0.91 -9.48 3.66
CA THR A 132 -0.25 -8.59 3.87
C THR A 132 -0.71 -7.99 2.56
N SER A 133 -2.01 -7.67 2.47
CA SER A 133 -2.58 -6.98 1.32
C SER A 133 -1.98 -5.59 1.14
N THR A 134 -1.96 -5.15 -0.11
CA THR A 134 -1.55 -3.79 -0.50
C THR A 134 -2.76 -2.91 -0.78
N ILE A 135 -2.54 -1.61 -0.94
CA ILE A 135 -3.58 -0.67 -1.40
C ILE A 135 -4.19 -1.15 -2.74
N ALA A 136 -3.38 -1.76 -3.61
CA ALA A 136 -3.84 -2.29 -4.89
C ALA A 136 -4.77 -3.50 -4.70
N ASP A 137 -4.44 -4.41 -3.77
CA ASP A 137 -5.29 -5.55 -3.43
C ASP A 137 -6.63 -5.08 -2.85
N GLU A 138 -6.60 -4.12 -1.95
CA GLU A 138 -7.81 -3.52 -1.37
C GLU A 138 -8.68 -2.84 -2.45
N LEU A 139 -8.06 -2.20 -3.45
CA LEU A 139 -8.78 -1.64 -4.58
C LEU A 139 -9.43 -2.73 -5.44
N LYS A 140 -8.73 -3.85 -5.69
CA LYS A 140 -9.30 -5.00 -6.40
C LYS A 140 -10.51 -5.56 -5.65
N ILE A 141 -10.42 -5.72 -4.32
CA ILE A 141 -11.52 -6.16 -3.47
C ILE A 141 -12.69 -5.18 -3.54
N ALA A 142 -12.44 -3.88 -3.31
CA ALA A 142 -13.47 -2.84 -3.31
C ALA A 142 -14.19 -2.70 -4.66
N THR A 143 -13.50 -2.98 -5.76
CA THR A 143 -14.06 -2.95 -7.12
C THR A 143 -14.60 -4.31 -7.59
N ARG A 144 -14.58 -5.35 -6.74
CA ARG A 144 -14.95 -6.72 -7.12
C ARG A 144 -14.15 -7.20 -8.34
N ASN A 145 -12.85 -6.97 -8.34
CA ASN A 145 -11.90 -7.28 -9.42
C ASN A 145 -12.20 -6.59 -10.77
N LYS A 146 -12.94 -5.50 -10.78
CA LYS A 146 -13.17 -4.70 -12.00
C LYS A 146 -12.12 -3.60 -12.17
N GLY A 147 -11.42 -3.23 -11.11
CA GLY A 147 -10.32 -2.26 -11.15
C GLY A 147 -9.09 -2.87 -11.81
N LEU A 148 -8.45 -2.10 -12.68
CA LEU A 148 -7.16 -2.46 -13.28
C LEU A 148 -6.04 -1.82 -12.46
N VAL A 149 -4.97 -2.57 -12.23
CA VAL A 149 -3.78 -2.10 -11.52
C VAL A 149 -2.58 -2.19 -12.44
N TYR A 150 -1.85 -1.09 -12.54
CA TYR A 150 -0.59 -0.98 -13.27
C TYR A 150 0.45 -0.39 -12.35
N ALA A 151 1.64 -0.98 -12.31
CA ALA A 151 2.79 -0.46 -11.58
C ALA A 151 3.99 -0.37 -12.51
N ILE A 152 4.70 0.74 -12.45
CA ILE A 152 5.90 1.00 -13.24
C ILE A 152 6.98 1.50 -12.29
N ALA A 153 8.12 0.84 -12.26
CA ALA A 153 9.25 1.22 -11.43
C ALA A 153 10.57 0.78 -12.09
N PRO A 154 11.70 1.41 -11.75
CA PRO A 154 13.01 0.99 -12.24
C PRO A 154 13.51 -0.32 -11.63
N PHE A 155 12.90 -0.78 -10.53
CA PHE A 155 13.23 -2.01 -9.83
C PHE A 155 12.01 -2.90 -9.71
N ARG A 156 12.20 -4.23 -9.89
CA ARG A 156 11.11 -5.22 -9.90
C ARG A 156 10.34 -5.27 -8.57
N ASP A 157 11.05 -5.23 -7.43
CA ASP A 157 10.44 -5.22 -6.11
C ASP A 157 9.49 -4.03 -5.89
N ALA A 158 9.90 -2.84 -6.34
CA ALA A 158 9.07 -1.65 -6.25
C ALA A 158 7.79 -1.75 -7.09
N ALA A 159 7.88 -2.30 -8.30
CA ALA A 159 6.72 -2.50 -9.16
C ALA A 159 5.78 -3.58 -8.58
N ILE A 160 6.32 -4.70 -8.11
CA ILE A 160 5.56 -5.83 -7.58
C ILE A 160 4.79 -5.42 -6.32
N PHE A 161 5.43 -4.77 -5.33
CA PHE A 161 4.75 -4.35 -4.12
C PHE A 161 3.71 -3.24 -4.36
N ALA A 162 3.90 -2.41 -5.36
CA ALA A 162 2.89 -1.43 -5.76
C ALA A 162 1.69 -2.07 -6.48
N ALA A 163 1.91 -3.14 -7.24
CA ALA A 163 0.85 -3.86 -7.94
C ALA A 163 0.04 -4.79 -7.02
N GLY A 164 0.66 -5.33 -5.97
CA GLY A 164 0.05 -6.30 -5.05
C GLY A 164 -0.07 -7.71 -5.66
N HIS A 165 -1.00 -8.49 -5.09
CA HIS A 165 -1.25 -9.89 -5.45
C HIS A 165 -2.18 -10.06 -6.65
#